data_b237b4cae3c098d3eca607382e7b5f62
#
_entry.id   b237b4cae3c098d3eca607382e7b5f62
#
_cell.length_a   1.000
_cell.length_b   1.000
_cell.length_c   1.000
_cell.angle_alpha   90.00
_cell.angle_beta   90.00
_cell.angle_gamma   90.00
#
_symmetry.space_group_name_H-M   'P 1'
#
loop_
_entity.id
_entity.type
_entity.pdbx_description
1 polymer ?
#
loop_
_entity_poly.entity_id
_entity_poly.type
_entity_poly.pdbx_seq_one_letter_code
_entity_poly.pdbx_strand_id
1 'polypeptide(L)'
;KTLLGPHRAVVCGDCGFRFVCGCDRSSTDPRAVCPNCGYAGNDVRDWPELPGDRVLIDRATFQLRQPRRWEVVTFRTPGRERDVATKRVVGLPGESVEIRDGDVYIDGEIVRKNLPQQQATSILVYDARHPPHRFPQVPTRWQPEANDSRWSQAGGRFVHPGSRDPD
;
A
#
# COMPACT_ATOMS: atom_id res chain seq x y z
N LYS A 1 -4.68 2.74 2.43
CA LYS A 1 -5.40 3.97 2.86
C LYS A 1 -4.38 4.99 3.32
N THR A 2 -4.61 6.28 3.02
CA THR A 2 -3.73 7.37 3.47
C THR A 2 -3.91 7.65 4.96
N LEU A 3 -5.12 7.50 5.47
CA LEU A 3 -5.49 7.66 6.88
C LEU A 3 -6.24 6.42 7.35
N LEU A 4 -6.04 6.05 8.60
CA LEU A 4 -6.76 4.96 9.24
C LEU A 4 -8.03 5.50 9.91
N GLY A 5 -9.14 4.82 9.73
CA GLY A 5 -10.30 4.92 10.59
C GLY A 5 -10.08 4.10 11.88
N PRO A 6 -11.13 3.85 12.67
CA PRO A 6 -11.06 2.91 13.78
C PRO A 6 -10.49 1.56 13.29
N HIS A 7 -9.50 1.04 13.98
CA HIS A 7 -8.73 -0.13 13.52
C HIS A 7 -8.19 -0.95 14.68
N ARG A 8 -7.69 -2.14 14.38
CA ARG A 8 -6.92 -2.97 15.30
C ARG A 8 -5.53 -3.23 14.73
N ALA A 9 -4.52 -3.12 15.57
CA ALA A 9 -3.15 -3.49 15.23
C ALA A 9 -2.94 -4.96 15.64
N VAL A 10 -2.84 -5.83 14.66
CA VAL A 10 -2.81 -7.28 14.82
C VAL A 10 -1.42 -7.81 14.54
N VAL A 11 -0.97 -8.79 15.34
CA VAL A 11 0.23 -9.58 15.03
C VAL A 11 -0.22 -10.93 14.48
N CYS A 12 0.27 -11.28 13.31
CA CYS A 12 -0.08 -12.55 12.67
C CYS A 12 0.36 -13.75 13.53
N GLY A 13 -0.59 -14.64 13.83
CA GLY A 13 -0.32 -15.86 14.61
C GLY A 13 0.51 -16.90 13.87
N ASP A 14 0.80 -16.71 12.58
CA ASP A 14 1.67 -17.58 11.79
C ASP A 14 3.06 -16.97 11.56
N CYS A 15 3.16 -15.84 10.86
CA CYS A 15 4.45 -15.26 10.46
C CYS A 15 4.96 -14.13 11.36
N GLY A 16 4.20 -13.72 12.39
CA GLY A 16 4.58 -12.63 13.29
C GLY A 16 4.52 -11.22 12.65
N PHE A 17 4.08 -11.10 11.40
CA PHE A 17 3.95 -9.80 10.75
C PHE A 17 2.89 -8.94 11.43
N ARG A 18 3.23 -7.67 11.69
CA ARG A 18 2.28 -6.70 12.25
C ARG A 18 1.52 -6.01 11.13
N PHE A 19 0.20 -6.02 11.21
CA PHE A 19 -0.66 -5.38 10.22
C PHE A 19 -1.86 -4.72 10.88
N VAL A 20 -2.54 -3.88 10.12
CA VAL A 20 -3.71 -3.15 10.57
C VAL A 20 -4.93 -3.67 9.84
N CYS A 21 -6.00 -3.98 10.59
CA CYS A 21 -7.32 -4.26 10.03
C CYS A 21 -8.33 -3.22 10.51
N GLY A 22 -9.25 -2.81 9.62
CA GLY A 22 -10.33 -1.89 9.96
C GLY A 22 -11.36 -2.54 10.88
N CYS A 23 -11.97 -1.76 11.75
CA CYS A 23 -13.12 -2.17 12.55
C CYS A 23 -14.38 -1.98 11.72
N ASP A 24 -14.65 -2.91 10.78
CA ASP A 24 -15.91 -2.90 10.03
C ASP A 24 -16.98 -3.59 10.87
N ARG A 25 -17.94 -2.81 11.29
CA ARG A 25 -19.09 -3.30 12.10
C ARG A 25 -20.05 -4.17 11.29
N SER A 26 -19.92 -4.18 9.96
CA SER A 26 -20.77 -5.01 9.08
C SER A 26 -20.24 -6.43 8.94
N SER A 27 -18.96 -6.68 9.24
CA SER A 27 -18.38 -8.02 9.20
C SER A 27 -18.74 -8.84 10.44
N THR A 28 -19.38 -9.97 10.23
CA THR A 28 -19.69 -10.97 11.29
C THR A 28 -18.50 -11.90 11.56
N ASP A 29 -17.55 -12.01 10.62
CA ASP A 29 -16.36 -12.83 10.80
C ASP A 29 -15.29 -12.06 11.57
N PRO A 30 -14.92 -12.53 12.77
CA PRO A 30 -13.87 -11.88 13.57
C PRO A 30 -12.46 -12.17 13.09
N ARG A 31 -12.28 -12.88 11.98
CA ARG A 31 -10.97 -13.28 11.50
C ARG A 31 -10.42 -12.32 10.46
N ALA A 32 -9.14 -11.98 10.59
CA ALA A 32 -8.43 -11.18 9.62
C ALA A 32 -7.39 -12.01 8.85
N VAL A 33 -7.28 -11.73 7.56
CA VAL A 33 -6.24 -12.33 6.69
C VAL A 33 -4.97 -11.52 6.79
N CYS A 34 -3.86 -12.17 7.10
CA CYS A 34 -2.54 -11.51 7.10
C CYS A 34 -2.16 -11.10 5.67
N PRO A 35 -1.89 -9.82 5.42
CA PRO A 35 -1.52 -9.36 4.07
C PRO A 35 -0.15 -9.89 3.63
N ASN A 36 0.69 -10.31 4.57
CA ASN A 36 2.03 -10.80 4.27
C ASN A 36 2.06 -12.29 3.90
N CYS A 37 1.50 -13.17 4.73
CA CYS A 37 1.58 -14.62 4.53
C CYS A 37 0.26 -15.26 4.06
N GLY A 38 -0.87 -14.53 4.07
CA GLY A 38 -2.17 -15.06 3.69
C GLY A 38 -2.90 -15.86 4.79
N TYR A 39 -2.31 -15.99 5.99
CA TYR A 39 -2.95 -16.72 7.08
C TYR A 39 -4.27 -16.04 7.49
N ALA A 40 -5.38 -16.79 7.44
CA ALA A 40 -6.73 -16.29 7.68
C ALA A 40 -7.28 -16.55 9.09
N GLY A 41 -6.45 -17.10 9.97
CA GLY A 41 -6.88 -17.52 11.33
C GLY A 41 -6.58 -16.49 12.44
N ASN A 42 -6.34 -15.22 12.11
CA ASN A 42 -6.07 -14.18 13.11
C ASN A 42 -7.39 -13.67 13.71
N ASP A 43 -7.73 -14.09 14.92
CA ASP A 43 -8.90 -13.56 15.64
C ASP A 43 -8.64 -12.11 16.07
N VAL A 44 -9.46 -11.19 15.59
CA VAL A 44 -9.28 -9.77 15.89
C VAL A 44 -9.93 -9.33 17.20
N ARG A 45 -10.74 -10.17 17.83
CA ARG A 45 -11.38 -9.85 19.12
C ARG A 45 -10.38 -9.73 20.26
N ASP A 46 -9.25 -10.43 20.15
CA ASP A 46 -8.17 -10.39 21.13
C ASP A 46 -7.38 -9.08 21.12
N TRP A 47 -7.64 -8.21 20.14
CA TRP A 47 -6.91 -6.96 19.94
C TRP A 47 -7.81 -5.75 20.23
N PRO A 48 -7.32 -4.76 21.00
CA PRO A 48 -8.08 -3.57 21.31
C PRO A 48 -8.37 -2.75 20.05
N GLU A 49 -9.55 -2.14 20.03
CA GLU A 49 -9.88 -1.16 19.01
C GLU A 49 -9.15 0.15 19.28
N LEU A 50 -8.40 0.62 18.31
CA LEU A 50 -7.68 1.87 18.33
C LEU A 50 -8.50 2.94 17.59
N PRO A 51 -8.46 4.19 18.05
CA PRO A 51 -9.12 5.29 17.37
C PRO A 51 -8.48 5.53 15.99
N GLY A 52 -9.25 6.13 15.11
CA GLY A 52 -8.72 6.58 13.82
C GLY A 52 -7.71 7.71 13.94
N ASP A 53 -6.96 7.92 12.85
CA ASP A 53 -5.99 8.99 12.77
C ASP A 53 -6.63 10.36 12.97
N ARG A 54 -5.97 11.21 13.74
CA ARG A 54 -6.31 12.63 13.90
C ARG A 54 -5.31 13.46 13.11
N VAL A 55 -5.80 14.33 12.26
CA VAL A 55 -4.96 15.16 11.41
C VAL A 55 -5.26 16.64 11.60
N LEU A 56 -4.23 17.45 11.54
CA LEU A 56 -4.35 18.89 11.42
C LEU A 56 -4.39 19.27 9.93
N ILE A 57 -5.42 20.01 9.52
CA ILE A 57 -5.62 20.40 8.14
C ILE A 57 -5.19 21.85 7.97
N ASP A 58 -4.19 22.08 7.11
CA ASP A 58 -3.87 23.41 6.63
C ASP A 58 -4.94 23.89 5.63
N ARG A 59 -5.62 24.96 5.96
CA ARG A 59 -6.69 25.53 5.15
C ARG A 59 -6.22 26.72 4.29
N ALA A 60 -5.00 27.19 4.48
CA ALA A 60 -4.48 28.39 3.83
C ALA A 60 -3.64 28.09 2.58
N THR A 61 -2.87 27.01 2.59
CA THR A 61 -1.90 26.70 1.52
C THR A 61 -2.54 26.73 0.13
N PHE A 62 -3.71 26.13 -0.04
CA PHE A 62 -4.36 26.04 -1.37
C PHE A 62 -5.21 27.28 -1.74
N GLN A 63 -5.23 28.29 -0.89
CA GLN A 63 -5.68 29.63 -1.26
C GLN A 63 -4.56 30.44 -1.93
N LEU A 64 -3.30 30.08 -1.65
CA LEU A 64 -2.11 30.79 -2.14
C LEU A 64 -1.48 30.11 -3.36
N ARG A 65 -1.66 28.81 -3.54
CA ARG A 65 -1.13 28.05 -4.66
C ARG A 65 -2.01 26.86 -5.03
N GLN A 66 -1.85 26.36 -6.22
CA GLN A 66 -2.49 25.12 -6.66
C GLN A 66 -1.85 23.87 -5.99
N PRO A 67 -2.62 22.81 -5.78
CA PRO A 67 -2.08 21.51 -5.39
C PRO A 67 -1.06 20.97 -6.41
N ARG A 68 -0.05 20.27 -5.94
CA ARG A 68 0.92 19.57 -6.79
C ARG A 68 0.57 18.10 -6.92
N ARG A 69 1.00 17.47 -7.99
CA ARG A 69 0.86 16.02 -8.15
C ARG A 69 1.52 15.29 -6.98
N TRP A 70 0.84 14.25 -6.50
CA TRP A 70 1.18 13.43 -5.33
C TRP A 70 0.97 14.08 -3.97
N GLU A 71 0.58 15.35 -3.88
CA GLU A 71 0.16 15.93 -2.59
C GLU A 71 -1.12 15.28 -2.08
N VAL A 72 -1.22 15.20 -0.76
CA VAL A 72 -2.45 14.76 -0.09
C VAL A 72 -3.31 15.98 0.18
N VAL A 73 -4.53 15.96 -0.31
CA VAL A 73 -5.49 17.05 -0.16
C VAL A 73 -6.72 16.58 0.60
N THR A 74 -7.29 17.47 1.37
CA THR A 74 -8.56 17.28 2.04
C THR A 74 -9.58 18.25 1.44
N PHE A 75 -10.73 17.72 1.03
CA PHE A 75 -11.77 18.52 0.38
C PHE A 75 -13.17 18.06 0.81
N ARG A 76 -14.15 18.92 0.60
CA ARG A 76 -15.56 18.57 0.76
C ARG A 76 -16.03 17.83 -0.48
N THR A 77 -16.72 16.73 -0.29
CA THR A 77 -17.22 15.93 -1.41
C THR A 77 -18.38 16.68 -2.09
N PRO A 78 -18.30 16.92 -3.40
CA PRO A 78 -19.40 17.55 -4.14
C PRO A 78 -20.71 16.80 -3.95
N GLY A 79 -21.82 17.52 -3.67
CA GLY A 79 -23.13 16.92 -3.40
C GLY A 79 -23.28 16.26 -2.03
N ARG A 80 -22.21 16.21 -1.23
CA ARG A 80 -22.19 15.73 0.16
C ARG A 80 -21.32 16.66 1.01
N GLU A 81 -21.71 17.92 1.11
CA GLU A 81 -20.87 18.98 1.69
C GLU A 81 -20.45 18.76 3.15
N ARG A 82 -21.15 17.89 3.87
CA ARG A 82 -20.76 17.47 5.23
C ARG A 82 -19.64 16.42 5.25
N ASP A 83 -19.44 15.74 4.13
CA ASP A 83 -18.43 14.68 4.03
C ASP A 83 -17.09 15.27 3.61
N VAL A 84 -16.11 15.04 4.44
CA VAL A 84 -14.72 15.45 4.19
C VAL A 84 -13.95 14.22 3.68
N ALA A 85 -13.35 14.35 2.50
CA ALA A 85 -12.53 13.30 1.92
C ALA A 85 -11.06 13.72 1.88
N THR A 86 -10.18 12.76 2.16
CA THR A 86 -8.73 12.94 2.02
C THR A 86 -8.24 12.03 0.91
N LYS A 87 -7.64 12.60 -0.13
CA LYS A 87 -7.15 11.88 -1.31
C LYS A 87 -5.80 12.43 -1.74
N ARG A 88 -5.12 11.65 -2.57
CA ARG A 88 -3.87 12.08 -3.21
C ARG A 88 -4.17 12.62 -4.61
N VAL A 89 -3.57 13.75 -4.94
CA VAL A 89 -3.68 14.35 -6.27
C VAL A 89 -2.90 13.50 -7.28
N VAL A 90 -3.56 13.04 -8.31
CA VAL A 90 -2.97 12.25 -9.39
C VAL A 90 -2.89 13.07 -10.67
N GLY A 91 -3.95 13.77 -11.04
CA GLY A 91 -4.03 14.66 -12.19
C GLY A 91 -4.14 16.13 -11.76
N LEU A 92 -3.70 17.02 -12.62
CA LEU A 92 -3.84 18.48 -12.46
C LEU A 92 -4.91 19.01 -13.43
N PRO A 93 -5.42 20.22 -13.21
CA PRO A 93 -6.40 20.81 -14.11
C PRO A 93 -5.95 20.81 -15.58
N GLY A 94 -6.83 20.38 -16.49
CA GLY A 94 -6.58 20.30 -17.93
C GLY A 94 -5.87 19.06 -18.40
N GLU A 95 -5.43 18.16 -17.52
CA GLU A 95 -4.76 16.93 -17.88
C GLU A 95 -5.74 15.76 -18.08
N SER A 96 -5.45 14.89 -19.04
CA SER A 96 -6.09 13.60 -19.20
C SER A 96 -5.35 12.55 -18.37
N VAL A 97 -6.07 11.86 -17.46
CA VAL A 97 -5.51 10.84 -16.59
C VAL A 97 -5.98 9.45 -17.00
N GLU A 98 -5.05 8.56 -17.28
CA GLU A 98 -5.30 7.16 -17.55
C GLU A 98 -4.52 6.27 -16.58
N ILE A 99 -5.13 5.16 -16.16
CA ILE A 99 -4.43 4.11 -15.41
C ILE A 99 -4.43 2.86 -16.28
N ARG A 100 -3.23 2.39 -16.64
CA ARG A 100 -3.02 1.21 -17.46
C ARG A 100 -2.00 0.30 -16.80
N ASP A 101 -2.35 -0.96 -16.59
CA ASP A 101 -1.50 -1.99 -15.95
C ASP A 101 -0.89 -1.57 -14.59
N GLY A 102 -1.61 -0.71 -13.85
CA GLY A 102 -1.17 -0.17 -12.56
C GLY A 102 -0.31 1.09 -12.64
N ASP A 103 0.09 1.51 -13.83
CA ASP A 103 0.82 2.75 -14.08
C ASP A 103 -0.12 3.92 -14.40
N VAL A 104 0.32 5.11 -14.01
CA VAL A 104 -0.41 6.36 -14.27
C VAL A 104 0.17 7.04 -15.51
N TYR A 105 -0.71 7.33 -16.45
CA TYR A 105 -0.41 8.10 -17.67
C TYR A 105 -1.10 9.45 -17.58
N ILE A 106 -0.39 10.48 -18.00
CA ILE A 106 -0.90 11.85 -18.13
C ILE A 106 -0.68 12.28 -19.56
N ASP A 107 -1.77 12.66 -20.23
CA ASP A 107 -1.77 13.06 -21.63
C ASP A 107 -1.08 12.01 -22.55
N GLY A 108 -1.24 10.74 -22.20
CA GLY A 108 -0.67 9.61 -22.92
C GLY A 108 0.76 9.22 -22.52
N GLU A 109 1.43 9.97 -21.67
CA GLU A 109 2.78 9.70 -21.21
C GLU A 109 2.81 9.10 -19.80
N ILE A 110 3.66 8.07 -19.57
CA ILE A 110 3.81 7.47 -18.25
C ILE A 110 4.47 8.43 -17.26
N VAL A 111 3.82 8.61 -16.11
CA VAL A 111 4.35 9.48 -15.04
C VAL A 111 5.34 8.74 -14.17
N ARG A 112 6.60 9.10 -14.29
CA ARG A 112 7.69 8.57 -13.45
C ARG A 112 7.78 9.34 -12.14
N LYS A 113 7.79 8.61 -11.02
CA LYS A 113 8.00 9.19 -9.68
C LYS A 113 9.48 9.24 -9.37
N ASN A 114 9.97 10.36 -8.82
CA ASN A 114 11.29 10.43 -8.20
C ASN A 114 11.32 9.66 -6.86
N LEU A 115 12.50 9.43 -6.30
CA LEU A 115 12.65 8.62 -5.09
C LEU A 115 11.81 9.11 -3.89
N PRO A 116 11.78 10.41 -3.54
CA PRO A 116 10.89 10.92 -2.49
C PRO A 116 9.41 10.64 -2.75
N GLN A 117 8.96 10.80 -4.00
CA GLN A 117 7.57 10.52 -4.39
C GLN A 117 7.26 9.02 -4.32
N GLN A 118 8.19 8.16 -4.71
CA GLN A 118 8.05 6.71 -4.57
C GLN A 118 7.91 6.34 -3.09
N GLN A 119 8.79 6.82 -2.23
CA GLN A 119 8.74 6.56 -0.78
C GLN A 119 7.42 7.04 -0.17
N ALA A 120 6.95 8.24 -0.55
CA ALA A 120 5.70 8.81 -0.04
C ALA A 120 4.43 8.08 -0.54
N THR A 121 4.52 7.33 -1.63
CA THR A 121 3.39 6.61 -2.24
C THR A 121 3.47 5.09 -2.10
N SER A 122 4.60 4.54 -1.67
CA SER A 122 4.81 3.11 -1.50
C SER A 122 3.92 2.53 -0.40
N ILE A 123 3.41 1.34 -0.64
CA ILE A 123 2.72 0.53 0.34
C ILE A 123 3.50 -0.78 0.46
N LEU A 124 3.83 -1.16 1.69
CA LEU A 124 4.47 -2.45 1.93
C LEU A 124 3.53 -3.59 1.54
N VAL A 125 3.92 -4.37 0.56
CA VAL A 125 3.14 -5.49 0.03
C VAL A 125 3.58 -6.81 0.65
N TYR A 126 4.89 -6.97 0.89
CA TYR A 126 5.48 -8.18 1.44
C TYR A 126 6.77 -7.88 2.18
N ASP A 127 6.96 -8.51 3.32
CA ASP A 127 8.20 -8.48 4.10
C ASP A 127 8.76 -9.91 4.23
N ALA A 128 9.86 -10.18 3.53
CA ALA A 128 10.52 -11.49 3.53
C ALA A 128 11.13 -11.88 4.89
N ARG A 129 11.24 -10.94 5.84
CA ARG A 129 11.68 -11.22 7.23
C ARG A 129 10.62 -11.97 8.04
N HIS A 130 9.38 -12.02 7.53
CA HIS A 130 8.24 -12.69 8.12
C HIS A 130 7.70 -13.81 7.21
N PRO A 131 8.47 -14.89 6.98
CA PRO A 131 8.01 -15.99 6.15
C PRO A 131 6.87 -16.76 6.84
N PRO A 132 5.98 -17.40 6.09
CA PRO A 132 4.96 -18.29 6.66
C PRO A 132 5.63 -19.50 7.33
N HIS A 133 5.13 -19.90 8.51
CA HIS A 133 5.65 -21.04 9.26
C HIS A 133 4.80 -22.30 9.08
N ARG A 134 3.46 -22.15 9.03
CA ARG A 134 2.54 -23.29 8.95
C ARG A 134 2.44 -23.90 7.57
N PHE A 135 2.75 -23.14 6.53
CA PHE A 135 2.69 -23.56 5.15
C PHE A 135 4.01 -23.24 4.43
N PRO A 136 5.12 -23.85 4.83
CA PRO A 136 6.43 -23.59 4.22
C PRO A 136 6.48 -23.94 2.72
N GLN A 137 5.50 -24.70 2.23
CA GLN A 137 5.37 -25.08 0.82
C GLN A 137 4.57 -24.08 -0.01
N VAL A 138 4.00 -23.03 0.61
CA VAL A 138 3.42 -21.93 -0.19
C VAL A 138 4.56 -21.33 -1.00
N PRO A 139 4.47 -21.34 -2.34
CA PRO A 139 5.49 -20.75 -3.19
C PRO A 139 5.82 -19.36 -2.72
N THR A 140 7.10 -19.02 -2.68
CA THR A 140 7.52 -17.65 -2.38
C THR A 140 6.76 -16.72 -3.31
N ARG A 141 6.29 -15.58 -2.80
CA ARG A 141 5.54 -14.59 -3.63
C ARG A 141 6.35 -14.10 -4.84
N TRP A 142 7.65 -14.27 -4.78
CA TRP A 142 8.57 -13.94 -5.84
C TRP A 142 9.02 -15.23 -6.50
N GLN A 143 8.59 -15.43 -7.73
CA GLN A 143 9.04 -16.51 -8.59
C GLN A 143 9.54 -15.92 -9.90
N PRO A 144 10.57 -16.49 -10.51
CA PRO A 144 10.96 -16.10 -11.85
C PRO A 144 9.80 -16.34 -12.81
N GLU A 145 9.54 -15.40 -13.69
CA GLU A 145 8.43 -15.47 -14.66
C GLU A 145 8.63 -16.60 -15.67
N ALA A 146 9.87 -16.95 -15.96
CA ALA A 146 10.22 -18.00 -16.90
C ALA A 146 11.21 -19.00 -16.29
N ASN A 147 11.11 -20.25 -16.70
CA ASN A 147 11.99 -21.33 -16.23
C ASN A 147 13.45 -21.15 -16.62
N ASP A 148 13.76 -20.31 -17.60
CA ASP A 148 15.10 -19.93 -18.03
C ASP A 148 15.62 -18.64 -17.38
N SER A 149 14.86 -18.11 -16.43
CA SER A 149 15.28 -16.95 -15.66
C SER A 149 16.59 -17.21 -14.93
N ARG A 150 17.53 -16.27 -15.05
CA ARG A 150 18.81 -16.32 -14.34
C ARG A 150 18.70 -15.96 -12.85
N TRP A 151 17.49 -15.66 -12.37
CA TRP A 151 17.26 -15.40 -10.96
C TRP A 151 17.40 -16.67 -10.13
N SER A 152 18.18 -16.59 -9.06
CA SER A 152 18.33 -17.65 -8.08
C SER A 152 18.03 -17.14 -6.68
N GLN A 153 17.60 -18.03 -5.80
CA GLN A 153 17.41 -17.71 -4.38
C GLN A 153 18.52 -18.34 -3.57
N ALA A 154 19.30 -17.53 -2.89
CA ALA A 154 20.37 -17.96 -2.01
C ALA A 154 20.32 -17.18 -0.69
N GLY A 155 20.27 -17.89 0.45
CA GLY A 155 20.29 -17.28 1.78
C GLY A 155 19.14 -16.28 2.03
N GLY A 156 17.94 -16.53 1.47
CA GLY A 156 16.79 -15.64 1.59
C GLY A 156 16.86 -14.38 0.71
N ARG A 157 17.85 -14.29 -0.18
CA ARG A 157 17.98 -13.20 -1.15
C ARG A 157 17.76 -13.73 -2.56
N PHE A 158 17.18 -12.89 -3.42
CA PHE A 158 17.10 -13.14 -4.85
C PHE A 158 18.34 -12.52 -5.51
N VAL A 159 19.06 -13.35 -6.23
CA VAL A 159 20.30 -12.95 -6.91
C VAL A 159 20.13 -13.17 -8.41
N HIS A 160 20.38 -12.14 -9.18
CA HIS A 160 20.52 -12.22 -10.62
C HIS A 160 22.01 -12.02 -10.93
N PRO A 161 22.66 -12.96 -11.65
CA PRO A 161 24.01 -12.70 -12.14
C PRO A 161 23.90 -11.54 -13.13
N GLY A 162 24.29 -10.36 -12.69
CA GLY A 162 24.19 -9.14 -13.47
C GLY A 162 24.80 -9.33 -14.86
N SER A 163 24.24 -8.70 -15.88
CA SER A 163 25.01 -8.36 -17.04
C SER A 163 26.19 -7.54 -16.52
N ARG A 164 27.43 -7.99 -16.74
CA ARG A 164 28.58 -7.11 -16.64
C ARG A 164 28.25 -5.93 -17.54
N ASP A 165 28.13 -4.74 -16.96
CA ASP A 165 28.16 -3.54 -17.76
C ASP A 165 29.39 -3.63 -18.65
N PRO A 166 29.26 -3.47 -19.96
CA PRO A 166 30.41 -3.30 -20.80
C PRO A 166 31.11 -2.00 -20.36
N ASP A 167 32.35 -2.10 -19.95
CA ASP A 167 33.26 -0.98 -19.69
C ASP A 167 33.23 0.05 -20.84
#